data_6df9454d96f48edcb70df427a6a717f0
#
_entry.id   6df9454d96f48edcb70df427a6a717f0
#
_cell.length_a   1.000
_cell.length_b   1.000
_cell.length_c   1.000
_cell.angle_alpha   90.00
_cell.angle_beta   90.00
_cell.angle_gamma   90.00
#
_symmetry.space_group_name_H-M   'P 1'
#
loop_
_entity.id
_entity.type
_entity.pdbx_description
1 polymer ?
#
loop_
_entity_poly.entity_id
_entity_poly.type
_entity_poly.pdbx_seq_one_letter_code
_entity_poly.pdbx_strand_id
1 'polypeptide(L)'
;MCEPVAALAAVSVSSQAAASGGQALAHRHSRSTLQRSKGVREGTEASLRSDRCSRAEPAALRTAPPAPPWATARVAATSSGSTPTSRTRSGARRYWRQSLPILAHYDLRLPGSSDSPALASRVAGITAKYPAIKALMRPDPRLKWAVLALVLMQLLACWLVRRLAWRWLLFWAYAFGGCVNHSLTLAIHDISHNAAFGTGCAARNRWLAVFANLPVGVPYAASFKKYHVDHHRYLGGDGLDVDVPTRLEGWFFCTPARKLLWLVLQPFFYSLRPLCVHPKAVTRMEVLNTLVQLAADVAIFALWGLKPMVYLLASSLLGLGLHPISGHFVAEHYMFLKGHETYSYYGPLNWITFNVGYHVEHHDFPSIPGYSLPLVRKMAPEYYDHLPQHHSWVKVLWDFVFEDSLGPYARVKRVYRLAKDGL
;
A
#
# COMPACT_ATOMS: atom_id res chain seq x y z
N MET A 1 -25.87 7.42 -8.61
CA MET A 1 -26.66 8.03 -7.51
C MET A 1 -26.47 7.12 -6.31
N CYS A 2 -25.67 7.52 -5.36
CA CYS A 2 -25.59 6.85 -4.06
C CYS A 2 -26.50 7.65 -3.13
N GLU A 3 -27.59 7.05 -2.71
CA GLU A 3 -28.37 7.57 -1.60
C GLU A 3 -27.60 7.43 -0.29
N PRO A 4 -27.71 8.37 0.66
CA PRO A 4 -27.03 8.29 1.94
C PRO A 4 -27.74 7.28 2.83
N VAL A 5 -27.16 6.09 3.02
CA VAL A 5 -27.58 5.15 4.08
C VAL A 5 -26.86 5.56 5.37
N ALA A 6 -27.51 6.41 6.14
CA ALA A 6 -27.23 6.57 7.56
C ALA A 6 -28.01 5.50 8.33
N ALA A 7 -27.32 4.44 8.73
CA ALA A 7 -27.84 3.48 9.70
C ALA A 7 -26.84 3.34 10.83
N LEU A 8 -26.99 4.18 11.85
CA LEU A 8 -26.48 3.97 13.19
C LEU A 8 -27.30 2.83 13.83
N ALA A 9 -26.72 1.65 13.91
CA ALA A 9 -27.27 0.56 14.71
C ALA A 9 -26.91 0.81 16.17
N ALA A 10 -27.87 1.35 16.94
CA ALA A 10 -27.84 1.35 18.39
C ALA A 10 -28.08 -0.08 18.88
N VAL A 11 -27.09 -0.68 19.51
CA VAL A 11 -27.25 -1.92 20.28
C VAL A 11 -27.81 -1.55 21.64
N SER A 12 -29.11 -1.78 21.83
CA SER A 12 -29.78 -1.71 23.14
C SER A 12 -29.58 -3.05 23.85
N VAL A 13 -28.91 -2.99 24.98
CA VAL A 13 -28.83 -4.08 25.95
C VAL A 13 -30.08 -4.01 26.82
N SER A 14 -31.02 -4.94 26.66
CA SER A 14 -32.09 -5.16 27.63
C SER A 14 -31.79 -6.41 28.45
N SER A 15 -31.57 -6.20 29.74
CA SER A 15 -31.56 -7.21 30.77
C SER A 15 -32.98 -7.67 31.06
N GLN A 16 -33.25 -8.98 31.06
CA GLN A 16 -34.35 -9.55 31.82
C GLN A 16 -33.90 -10.83 32.51
N ALA A 17 -33.97 -10.79 33.83
CA ALA A 17 -33.87 -11.90 34.73
C ALA A 17 -35.30 -12.43 35.07
N ALA A 18 -35.45 -13.76 35.16
CA ALA A 18 -36.35 -14.50 36.03
C ALA A 18 -36.32 -15.96 35.59
N ALA A 19 -35.83 -16.88 36.37
CA ALA A 19 -36.35 -17.54 37.54
C ALA A 19 -37.12 -18.84 37.21
N SER A 20 -36.56 -19.94 37.79
CA SER A 20 -37.19 -21.08 38.43
C SER A 20 -37.77 -22.27 37.64
N GLY A 21 -37.39 -23.45 38.11
CA GLY A 21 -38.09 -24.72 38.07
C GLY A 21 -37.46 -25.79 37.17
N GLY A 22 -36.80 -26.86 37.60
CA GLY A 22 -36.95 -27.83 38.64
C GLY A 22 -37.43 -29.18 38.07
N GLN A 23 -36.65 -30.26 38.36
CA GLN A 23 -36.95 -31.72 38.27
C GLN A 23 -36.29 -32.43 37.09
N ALA A 24 -35.27 -33.27 37.29
CA ALA A 24 -35.04 -34.53 37.95
C ALA A 24 -35.63 -35.78 37.23
N LEU A 25 -34.79 -36.82 37.20
CA LEU A 25 -34.97 -38.25 36.93
C LEU A 25 -34.48 -38.71 35.54
N ALA A 26 -33.49 -39.49 35.44
CA ALA A 26 -33.01 -40.74 36.01
C ALA A 26 -32.81 -41.81 34.91
N HIS A 27 -31.63 -42.45 34.95
CA HIS A 27 -31.32 -43.84 34.62
C HIS A 27 -31.56 -44.43 33.22
N ARG A 28 -30.54 -44.87 32.52
CA ARG A 28 -30.19 -46.32 32.49
C ARG A 28 -28.89 -46.62 31.77
N HIS A 29 -28.11 -47.49 32.41
CA HIS A 29 -27.01 -48.28 31.92
C HIS A 29 -27.33 -49.12 30.67
N SER A 30 -26.37 -49.34 29.81
CA SER A 30 -26.09 -50.69 29.34
C SER A 30 -24.64 -50.86 28.89
N ARG A 31 -23.98 -51.84 29.48
CA ARG A 31 -22.67 -52.45 29.12
C ARG A 31 -22.90 -53.50 28.04
N SER A 32 -21.92 -53.69 27.19
CA SER A 32 -21.40 -55.00 26.70
C SER A 32 -20.50 -54.72 25.49
N THR A 33 -19.45 -55.36 25.15
CA THR A 33 -18.57 -56.42 25.63
C THR A 33 -17.46 -56.50 24.55
N LEU A 34 -16.30 -56.84 25.02
CA LEU A 34 -15.10 -57.13 24.20
C LEU A 34 -15.35 -58.09 23.03
N GLN A 35 -14.68 -57.81 21.90
CA GLN A 35 -14.06 -58.93 21.19
C GLN A 35 -12.77 -58.52 20.51
N ARG A 36 -11.77 -59.32 20.74
CA ARG A 36 -10.34 -59.26 20.33
C ARG A 36 -10.20 -60.07 19.07
N SER A 37 -9.62 -59.52 18.00
CA SER A 37 -8.95 -60.36 17.00
C SER A 37 -7.67 -59.68 16.54
N LYS A 38 -6.65 -60.52 16.52
CA LYS A 38 -5.26 -60.26 16.06
C LYS A 38 -5.20 -60.20 14.55
N GLY A 39 -4.33 -59.38 14.01
CA GLY A 39 -3.71 -59.73 12.75
C GLY A 39 -3.22 -58.56 11.92
N VAL A 40 -1.91 -58.57 11.73
CA VAL A 40 -1.12 -58.14 10.59
C VAL A 40 -0.77 -56.66 10.48
N ARG A 41 0.53 -56.44 10.59
CA ARG A 41 1.33 -55.27 10.25
C ARG A 41 1.24 -55.00 8.75
N GLU A 42 0.99 -53.79 8.38
CA GLU A 42 1.67 -53.13 7.25
C GLU A 42 1.78 -51.65 7.52
N GLY A 43 3.01 -51.16 7.45
CA GLY A 43 3.33 -49.76 7.72
C GLY A 43 2.96 -48.85 6.55
N THR A 44 2.35 -47.75 6.86
CA THR A 44 2.37 -46.55 6.02
C THR A 44 2.86 -45.41 6.86
N GLU A 45 4.14 -45.07 6.68
CA GLU A 45 4.75 -43.82 7.13
C GLU A 45 3.98 -42.64 6.52
N ALA A 46 3.19 -41.95 7.34
CA ALA A 46 2.71 -40.63 7.01
C ALA A 46 3.87 -39.65 7.19
N SER A 47 4.57 -39.35 6.10
CA SER A 47 5.61 -38.35 5.96
C SER A 47 5.08 -36.98 6.37
N LEU A 48 5.43 -36.53 7.55
CA LEU A 48 5.45 -35.12 7.92
C LEU A 48 6.49 -34.43 7.05
N ARG A 49 6.06 -33.85 5.92
CA ARG A 49 6.88 -32.92 5.15
C ARG A 49 7.08 -31.67 5.99
N SER A 50 8.21 -31.64 6.72
CA SER A 50 8.76 -30.39 7.24
C SER A 50 9.18 -29.51 6.07
N ASP A 51 8.64 -28.32 6.00
CA ASP A 51 9.01 -27.27 5.07
C ASP A 51 10.51 -26.98 5.14
N ARG A 52 11.27 -27.56 4.24
CA ARG A 52 12.67 -27.17 4.00
C ARG A 52 12.67 -25.87 3.20
N CYS A 53 12.78 -24.76 3.88
CA CYS A 53 13.34 -23.53 3.33
C CYS A 53 14.88 -23.73 3.27
N SER A 54 15.39 -24.41 2.24
CA SER A 54 16.80 -24.75 2.12
C SER A 54 17.65 -23.52 1.81
N ARG A 55 18.72 -23.37 2.59
CA ARG A 55 19.83 -22.43 2.37
C ARG A 55 20.45 -22.67 0.99
N ALA A 56 20.53 -21.60 0.18
CA ALA A 56 21.44 -21.54 -0.97
C ALA A 56 22.67 -20.75 -0.53
N GLU A 57 23.85 -21.37 -0.65
CA GLU A 57 25.15 -20.71 -0.42
C GLU A 57 25.48 -19.66 -1.48
N PRO A 58 26.28 -18.62 -1.14
CA PRO A 58 26.60 -17.53 -2.06
C PRO A 58 27.76 -17.93 -2.99
N ALA A 59 27.53 -17.87 -4.31
CA ALA A 59 28.55 -17.96 -5.32
C ALA A 59 29.35 -16.65 -5.44
N ALA A 60 30.68 -16.77 -5.53
CA ALA A 60 31.66 -15.71 -5.54
C ALA A 60 31.46 -14.66 -6.65
N LEU A 61 31.60 -13.37 -6.27
CA LEU A 61 31.66 -12.22 -7.18
C LEU A 61 32.90 -12.29 -8.06
N ARG A 62 32.70 -12.30 -9.38
CA ARG A 62 33.73 -11.93 -10.38
C ARG A 62 33.57 -10.45 -10.74
N THR A 63 34.70 -9.75 -10.77
CA THR A 63 34.85 -8.34 -11.06
C THR A 63 34.46 -7.98 -12.50
N ALA A 64 33.77 -6.83 -12.66
CA ALA A 64 33.32 -6.28 -13.94
C ALA A 64 34.42 -5.49 -14.67
N PRO A 65 34.42 -5.43 -16.00
CA PRO A 65 35.37 -4.65 -16.80
C PRO A 65 35.02 -3.15 -16.86
N PRO A 66 35.99 -2.27 -17.24
CA PRO A 66 35.86 -0.83 -17.17
C PRO A 66 35.00 -0.24 -18.28
N ALA A 67 34.38 0.92 -18.00
CA ALA A 67 33.49 1.65 -18.89
C ALA A 67 34.22 2.41 -19.99
N PRO A 68 33.58 2.62 -21.18
CA PRO A 68 34.14 3.36 -22.30
C PRO A 68 33.97 4.88 -22.20
N PRO A 69 34.82 5.68 -22.83
CA PRO A 69 34.93 7.12 -22.66
C PRO A 69 34.09 7.88 -23.71
N TRP A 70 32.90 8.39 -23.32
CA TRP A 70 32.30 9.56 -23.97
C TRP A 70 31.06 10.03 -23.16
N ALA A 71 31.17 11.18 -22.50
CA ALA A 71 30.02 11.93 -22.02
C ALA A 71 30.42 13.35 -21.62
N THR A 72 30.46 14.25 -22.58
CA THR A 72 30.33 15.69 -22.32
C THR A 72 29.58 16.34 -23.46
N ALA A 73 28.28 16.62 -23.25
CA ALA A 73 27.57 17.60 -24.05
C ALA A 73 26.85 18.55 -23.11
N ARG A 74 27.33 19.80 -23.08
CA ARG A 74 26.65 20.93 -22.41
C ARG A 74 25.50 21.39 -23.31
N VAL A 75 24.28 21.49 -22.73
CA VAL A 75 23.19 22.22 -23.37
C VAL A 75 23.05 23.58 -22.70
N ALA A 76 23.14 24.63 -23.52
CA ALA A 76 22.99 26.01 -23.10
C ALA A 76 21.52 26.34 -22.86
N ALA A 77 21.24 26.97 -21.70
CA ALA A 77 19.92 27.50 -21.37
C ALA A 77 19.76 28.89 -21.98
N THR A 78 18.74 29.07 -22.81
CA THR A 78 18.25 30.39 -23.22
C THR A 78 17.03 30.74 -22.37
N SER A 79 17.16 31.80 -21.58
CA SER A 79 16.10 32.41 -20.79
C SER A 79 15.27 33.35 -21.65
N SER A 80 13.95 33.15 -21.74
CA SER A 80 13.03 34.20 -22.14
C SER A 80 11.93 34.31 -21.04
N GLY A 81 11.99 35.47 -20.36
CA GLY A 81 11.02 35.81 -19.32
C GLY A 81 9.70 36.25 -19.89
N SER A 82 8.61 35.79 -19.31
CA SER A 82 7.30 36.43 -19.39
C SER A 82 6.60 36.32 -18.06
N THR A 83 6.28 37.47 -17.47
CA THR A 83 5.51 37.65 -16.23
C THR A 83 4.08 37.10 -16.35
N PRO A 84 3.55 36.41 -15.32
CA PRO A 84 2.16 35.95 -15.35
C PRO A 84 1.23 37.02 -14.79
N THR A 85 0.33 37.47 -15.66
CA THR A 85 -0.85 38.26 -15.26
C THR A 85 -1.92 37.36 -14.63
N SER A 86 -2.58 37.92 -13.62
CA SER A 86 -3.70 37.37 -12.85
C SER A 86 -4.74 36.61 -13.70
N ARG A 87 -4.90 35.30 -13.52
CA ARG A 87 -6.01 34.51 -14.06
C ARG A 87 -6.93 34.00 -12.95
N THR A 88 -8.12 34.51 -13.03
CA THR A 88 -9.31 34.34 -12.23
C THR A 88 -9.86 32.92 -12.12
N ARG A 89 -10.67 32.69 -11.06
CA ARG A 89 -11.44 31.50 -10.64
C ARG A 89 -12.20 30.69 -11.70
N SER A 90 -12.09 31.03 -12.99
CA SER A 90 -12.78 30.36 -14.10
C SER A 90 -12.03 29.15 -14.69
N GLY A 91 -10.76 28.95 -14.38
CA GLY A 91 -9.91 27.94 -15.00
C GLY A 91 -10.30 26.49 -14.65
N ALA A 92 -10.54 26.20 -13.37
CA ALA A 92 -10.89 24.84 -12.94
C ALA A 92 -12.26 24.39 -13.48
N ARG A 93 -13.25 25.28 -13.54
CA ARG A 93 -14.56 24.94 -14.13
C ARG A 93 -14.51 24.74 -15.65
N ARG A 94 -13.62 25.47 -16.34
CA ARG A 94 -13.39 25.27 -17.78
C ARG A 94 -12.65 23.97 -18.07
N TYR A 95 -11.68 23.60 -17.24
CA TYR A 95 -10.96 22.34 -17.37
C TYR A 95 -11.94 21.14 -17.32
N TRP A 96 -12.88 21.12 -16.37
CA TRP A 96 -13.91 20.08 -16.29
C TRP A 96 -14.84 20.04 -17.50
N ARG A 97 -15.28 21.20 -18.03
CA ARG A 97 -16.12 21.23 -19.24
C ARG A 97 -15.36 20.79 -20.49
N GLN A 98 -14.05 21.04 -20.54
CA GLN A 98 -13.19 20.59 -21.64
C GLN A 98 -12.63 19.18 -21.45
N SER A 99 -12.51 18.70 -20.20
CA SER A 99 -11.98 17.37 -19.87
C SER A 99 -13.02 16.26 -19.90
N LEU A 100 -14.32 16.57 -19.73
CA LEU A 100 -15.39 15.56 -19.85
C LEU A 100 -15.43 14.85 -21.22
N PRO A 101 -15.27 15.53 -22.38
CA PRO A 101 -15.12 14.86 -23.67
C PRO A 101 -13.75 14.18 -23.82
N ILE A 102 -12.71 14.75 -23.22
CA ILE A 102 -11.34 14.20 -23.27
C ILE A 102 -11.24 12.89 -22.50
N LEU A 103 -11.92 12.79 -21.33
CA LEU A 103 -11.98 11.55 -20.54
C LEU A 103 -12.81 10.44 -21.20
N ALA A 104 -13.74 10.79 -22.10
CA ALA A 104 -14.60 9.82 -22.79
C ALA A 104 -13.95 9.18 -24.04
N HIS A 105 -12.82 9.72 -24.54
CA HIS A 105 -12.23 9.29 -25.81
C HIS A 105 -10.76 8.84 -25.74
N TYR A 106 -10.17 8.78 -24.53
CA TYR A 106 -8.85 8.19 -24.38
C TYR A 106 -8.96 6.68 -24.17
N ASP A 107 -9.09 5.96 -25.28
CA ASP A 107 -8.54 4.58 -25.40
C ASP A 107 -7.00 4.71 -25.45
N LEU A 108 -6.45 5.32 -24.41
CA LEU A 108 -5.03 5.46 -24.22
C LEU A 108 -4.49 4.12 -23.70
N ARG A 109 -4.09 3.29 -24.63
CA ARG A 109 -3.13 2.20 -24.39
C ARG A 109 -1.80 2.85 -23.97
N LEU A 110 -1.77 3.50 -22.80
CA LEU A 110 -0.53 3.99 -22.22
C LEU A 110 0.21 2.81 -21.59
N PRO A 111 1.54 2.74 -21.73
CA PRO A 111 2.33 1.76 -21.01
C PRO A 111 2.21 2.04 -19.52
N GLY A 112 1.55 1.18 -18.76
CA GLY A 112 1.37 1.45 -17.33
C GLY A 112 0.57 0.43 -16.52
N SER A 113 -0.16 -0.50 -17.12
CA SER A 113 -0.81 -1.57 -16.34
C SER A 113 -0.11 -2.91 -16.55
N SER A 114 0.03 -3.71 -15.49
CA SER A 114 0.71 -5.00 -15.55
C SER A 114 0.13 -5.99 -16.58
N ASP A 115 -1.14 -5.79 -16.96
CA ASP A 115 -1.83 -6.61 -17.96
C ASP A 115 -2.02 -5.88 -19.30
N SER A 116 -1.43 -4.68 -19.50
CA SER A 116 -1.47 -4.05 -20.83
C SER A 116 -0.45 -4.71 -21.75
N PRO A 117 -0.82 -4.99 -23.03
CA PRO A 117 0.12 -5.54 -24.01
C PRO A 117 1.41 -4.69 -24.15
N ALA A 118 1.31 -3.40 -23.93
CA ALA A 118 2.42 -2.47 -24.00
C ALA A 118 3.39 -2.66 -22.81
N LEU A 119 2.88 -2.81 -21.57
CA LEU A 119 3.74 -3.09 -20.43
C LEU A 119 4.37 -4.47 -20.51
N ALA A 120 3.59 -5.49 -20.87
CA ALA A 120 4.11 -6.84 -21.05
C ALA A 120 5.24 -6.87 -22.09
N SER A 121 5.07 -6.14 -23.21
CA SER A 121 6.11 -5.99 -24.24
C SER A 121 7.34 -5.23 -23.72
N ARG A 122 7.15 -4.15 -22.94
CA ARG A 122 8.23 -3.41 -22.28
C ARG A 122 9.02 -4.29 -21.34
N VAL A 123 8.37 -4.99 -20.42
CA VAL A 123 8.99 -5.90 -19.44
C VAL A 123 9.72 -7.06 -20.15
N ALA A 124 9.11 -7.63 -21.18
CA ALA A 124 9.74 -8.66 -22.01
C ALA A 124 11.02 -8.12 -22.68
N GLY A 125 10.97 -6.92 -23.26
CA GLY A 125 12.13 -6.26 -23.87
C GLY A 125 13.26 -6.02 -22.87
N ILE A 126 12.94 -5.45 -21.69
CA ILE A 126 13.92 -5.22 -20.61
C ILE A 126 14.54 -6.56 -20.17
N THR A 127 13.71 -7.58 -19.93
CA THR A 127 14.18 -8.88 -19.46
C THR A 127 15.00 -9.63 -20.49
N ALA A 128 14.68 -9.48 -21.77
CA ALA A 128 15.48 -10.08 -22.86
C ALA A 128 16.88 -9.43 -22.95
N LYS A 129 16.96 -8.11 -22.82
CA LYS A 129 18.21 -7.34 -22.89
C LYS A 129 19.03 -7.49 -21.59
N TYR A 130 18.37 -7.55 -20.43
CA TYR A 130 18.99 -7.62 -19.09
C TYR A 130 18.49 -8.83 -18.30
N PRO A 131 18.83 -10.07 -18.69
CA PRO A 131 18.30 -11.28 -18.04
C PRO A 131 18.70 -11.40 -16.57
N ALA A 132 19.76 -10.71 -16.13
CA ALA A 132 20.21 -10.66 -14.74
C ALA A 132 19.20 -9.97 -13.80
N ILE A 133 18.27 -9.16 -14.31
CA ILE A 133 17.17 -8.56 -13.51
C ILE A 133 16.33 -9.65 -12.84
N LYS A 134 16.15 -10.83 -13.47
CA LYS A 134 15.43 -11.97 -12.86
C LYS A 134 16.05 -12.44 -11.55
N ALA A 135 17.37 -12.27 -11.37
CA ALA A 135 18.04 -12.62 -10.12
C ALA A 135 17.69 -11.68 -8.96
N LEU A 136 17.17 -10.47 -9.24
CA LEU A 136 16.69 -9.53 -8.23
C LEU A 136 15.32 -9.90 -7.66
N MET A 137 14.56 -10.81 -8.30
CA MET A 137 13.23 -11.28 -7.83
C MET A 137 13.34 -12.26 -6.64
N ARG A 138 14.47 -12.27 -5.94
CA ARG A 138 14.68 -13.09 -4.75
C ARG A 138 14.15 -12.36 -3.51
N PRO A 139 13.61 -13.09 -2.51
CA PRO A 139 13.19 -12.49 -1.25
C PRO A 139 14.33 -11.71 -0.57
N ASP A 140 14.01 -10.57 0.05
CA ASP A 140 14.94 -9.85 0.90
C ASP A 140 14.84 -10.30 2.36
N PRO A 141 15.83 -11.05 2.87
CA PRO A 141 15.80 -11.55 4.25
C PRO A 141 15.95 -10.44 5.30
N ARG A 142 16.36 -9.20 4.90
CA ARG A 142 16.53 -8.05 5.79
C ARG A 142 15.20 -7.40 6.13
N LEU A 143 14.19 -7.47 5.24
CA LEU A 143 12.89 -6.84 5.42
C LEU A 143 12.23 -7.21 6.75
N LYS A 144 12.27 -8.51 7.14
CA LYS A 144 11.72 -8.96 8.43
C LYS A 144 12.39 -8.31 9.64
N TRP A 145 13.70 -8.05 9.57
CA TRP A 145 14.44 -7.42 10.67
C TRP A 145 14.20 -5.92 10.72
N ALA A 146 14.06 -5.26 9.57
CA ALA A 146 13.64 -3.87 9.48
C ALA A 146 12.24 -3.67 10.07
N VAL A 147 11.29 -4.54 9.73
CA VAL A 147 9.94 -4.54 10.31
C VAL A 147 10.00 -4.73 11.82
N LEU A 148 10.75 -5.72 12.31
CA LEU A 148 10.90 -5.95 13.75
C LEU A 148 11.44 -4.70 14.46
N ALA A 149 12.50 -4.09 13.91
CA ALA A 149 13.11 -2.88 14.47
C ALA A 149 12.10 -1.71 14.51
N LEU A 150 11.35 -1.47 13.43
CA LEU A 150 10.35 -0.40 13.36
C LEU A 150 9.20 -0.62 14.35
N VAL A 151 8.69 -1.87 14.48
CA VAL A 151 7.64 -2.19 15.45
C VAL A 151 8.14 -1.96 16.88
N LEU A 152 9.32 -2.48 17.23
CA LEU A 152 9.90 -2.28 18.57
C LEU A 152 10.18 -0.81 18.87
N MET A 153 10.67 -0.07 17.90
CA MET A 153 10.93 1.38 18.00
C MET A 153 9.63 2.15 18.27
N GLN A 154 8.53 1.80 17.59
CA GLN A 154 7.24 2.44 17.80
C GLN A 154 6.61 2.08 19.15
N LEU A 155 6.75 0.82 19.60
CA LEU A 155 6.30 0.41 20.92
C LEU A 155 7.11 1.10 22.04
N LEU A 156 8.42 1.26 21.86
CA LEU A 156 9.26 2.04 22.76
C LEU A 156 8.80 3.51 22.80
N ALA A 157 8.53 4.11 21.66
CA ALA A 157 7.98 5.46 21.58
C ALA A 157 6.64 5.59 22.31
N CYS A 158 5.73 4.62 22.17
CA CYS A 158 4.48 4.54 22.93
C CYS A 158 4.73 4.58 24.44
N TRP A 159 5.70 3.80 24.90
CA TRP A 159 6.06 3.76 26.31
C TRP A 159 6.64 5.10 26.81
N LEU A 160 7.44 5.76 26.00
CA LEU A 160 8.06 7.07 26.33
C LEU A 160 7.02 8.20 26.36
N VAL A 161 6.12 8.27 25.37
CA VAL A 161 5.16 9.39 25.25
C VAL A 161 4.08 9.41 26.31
N ARG A 162 3.83 8.31 27.04
CA ARG A 162 2.81 8.21 28.10
C ARG A 162 2.94 9.29 29.18
N ARG A 163 4.16 9.81 29.42
CA ARG A 163 4.49 10.83 30.42
C ARG A 163 4.53 12.25 29.87
N LEU A 164 4.44 12.42 28.53
CA LEU A 164 4.52 13.72 27.91
C LEU A 164 3.22 14.52 28.06
N ALA A 165 3.32 15.85 28.03
CA ALA A 165 2.17 16.72 27.82
C ALA A 165 1.61 16.51 26.41
N TRP A 166 0.29 16.71 26.22
CA TRP A 166 -0.43 16.45 24.97
C TRP A 166 0.21 17.14 23.74
N ARG A 167 0.66 18.38 23.89
CA ARG A 167 1.33 19.12 22.80
C ARG A 167 2.60 18.41 22.31
N TRP A 168 3.40 17.85 23.22
CA TRP A 168 4.61 17.12 22.87
C TRP A 168 4.30 15.71 22.33
N LEU A 169 3.25 15.09 22.84
CA LEU A 169 2.77 13.83 22.29
C LEU A 169 2.37 14.01 20.81
N LEU A 170 1.57 15.02 20.48
CA LEU A 170 1.15 15.31 19.10
C LEU A 170 2.33 15.71 18.22
N PHE A 171 3.27 16.50 18.74
CA PHE A 171 4.50 16.81 18.01
C PHE A 171 5.29 15.55 17.64
N TRP A 172 5.53 14.65 18.60
CA TRP A 172 6.26 13.40 18.33
C TRP A 172 5.44 12.40 17.52
N ALA A 173 4.13 12.42 17.62
CA ALA A 173 3.26 11.64 16.75
C ALA A 173 3.42 12.07 15.29
N TYR A 174 3.57 13.37 15.01
CA TYR A 174 3.85 13.87 13.67
C TYR A 174 5.32 13.62 13.26
N ALA A 175 6.27 14.14 14.01
CA ALA A 175 7.66 14.21 13.59
C ALA A 175 8.37 12.83 13.55
N PHE A 176 7.99 11.91 14.43
CA PHE A 176 8.60 10.58 14.55
C PHE A 176 7.63 9.46 14.25
N GLY A 177 6.52 9.40 15.01
CA GLY A 177 5.56 8.31 14.90
C GLY A 177 4.94 8.21 13.51
N GLY A 178 4.67 9.34 12.86
CA GLY A 178 4.17 9.43 11.50
C GLY A 178 5.14 8.82 10.49
N CYS A 179 6.44 9.12 10.63
CA CYS A 179 7.46 8.51 9.77
C CYS A 179 7.52 6.99 9.97
N VAL A 180 7.52 6.52 11.22
CA VAL A 180 7.63 5.08 11.52
C VAL A 180 6.39 4.32 11.05
N ASN A 181 5.18 4.80 11.36
CA ASN A 181 3.95 4.15 10.92
C ASN A 181 3.81 4.15 9.39
N HIS A 182 4.17 5.26 8.74
CA HIS A 182 4.19 5.32 7.29
C HIS A 182 5.19 4.33 6.69
N SER A 183 6.42 4.26 7.24
CA SER A 183 7.41 3.26 6.82
C SER A 183 6.88 1.82 7.01
N LEU A 184 6.13 1.54 8.09
CA LEU A 184 5.52 0.24 8.31
C LEU A 184 4.41 -0.07 7.28
N THR A 185 3.61 0.92 6.86
CA THR A 185 2.63 0.70 5.78
C THR A 185 3.31 0.40 4.45
N LEU A 186 4.48 1.00 4.17
CA LEU A 186 5.28 0.71 2.98
C LEU A 186 6.05 -0.63 3.08
N ALA A 187 6.45 -1.04 4.28
CA ALA A 187 6.90 -2.42 4.48
C ALA A 187 5.79 -3.44 4.22
N ILE A 188 4.54 -3.15 4.65
CA ILE A 188 3.36 -3.98 4.33
C ILE A 188 3.12 -4.02 2.82
N HIS A 189 3.32 -2.91 2.11
CA HIS A 189 3.28 -2.85 0.64
C HIS A 189 4.26 -3.87 0.04
N ASP A 190 5.53 -3.83 0.40
CA ASP A 190 6.57 -4.73 -0.10
C ASP A 190 6.27 -6.20 0.25
N ILE A 191 5.83 -6.46 1.50
CA ILE A 191 5.39 -7.79 1.96
C ILE A 191 4.17 -8.29 1.16
N SER A 192 3.29 -7.40 0.68
CA SER A 192 2.12 -7.78 -0.11
C SER A 192 2.52 -8.47 -1.42
N HIS A 193 3.69 -8.12 -1.97
CA HIS A 193 4.34 -8.77 -3.11
C HIS A 193 5.17 -10.00 -2.74
N ASN A 194 5.09 -10.47 -1.49
CA ASN A 194 5.83 -11.60 -0.94
C ASN A 194 7.36 -11.38 -0.86
N ALA A 195 7.80 -10.11 -0.75
CA ALA A 195 9.21 -9.73 -0.79
C ALA A 195 10.06 -10.26 0.39
N ALA A 196 9.46 -10.55 1.57
CA ALA A 196 10.23 -11.00 2.74
C ALA A 196 10.64 -12.48 2.71
N PHE A 197 9.76 -13.37 2.25
CA PHE A 197 9.94 -14.83 2.30
C PHE A 197 9.70 -15.53 0.96
N GLY A 198 9.37 -14.79 -0.09
CA GLY A 198 9.01 -15.33 -1.40
C GLY A 198 7.61 -15.90 -1.49
N THR A 199 7.19 -16.23 -2.71
CA THR A 199 5.85 -16.74 -3.03
C THR A 199 5.56 -18.10 -2.40
N GLY A 200 6.56 -18.98 -2.30
CA GLY A 200 6.43 -20.29 -1.64
C GLY A 200 6.12 -20.21 -0.14
N CYS A 201 6.34 -19.06 0.49
CA CYS A 201 6.10 -18.84 1.92
C CYS A 201 5.00 -17.77 2.16
N ALA A 202 3.94 -17.76 1.37
CA ALA A 202 2.87 -16.76 1.42
C ALA A 202 2.24 -16.60 2.81
N ALA A 203 2.11 -17.68 3.59
CA ALA A 203 1.61 -17.62 4.97
C ALA A 203 2.53 -16.79 5.88
N ARG A 204 3.86 -16.99 5.78
CA ARG A 204 4.84 -16.22 6.58
C ARG A 204 4.80 -14.74 6.23
N ASN A 205 4.67 -14.38 4.94
CA ASN A 205 4.49 -12.99 4.52
C ASN A 205 3.22 -12.39 5.13
N ARG A 206 2.09 -13.11 5.11
CA ARG A 206 0.84 -12.62 5.71
C ARG A 206 0.97 -12.35 7.21
N TRP A 207 1.62 -13.25 7.97
CA TRP A 207 1.84 -13.05 9.40
C TRP A 207 2.80 -11.92 9.69
N LEU A 208 3.85 -11.73 8.88
CA LEU A 208 4.75 -10.59 9.02
C LEU A 208 4.02 -9.28 8.74
N ALA A 209 3.10 -9.24 7.76
CA ALA A 209 2.29 -8.06 7.48
C ALA A 209 1.34 -7.74 8.65
N VAL A 210 0.69 -8.75 9.26
CA VAL A 210 -0.14 -8.56 10.47
C VAL A 210 0.70 -8.05 11.63
N PHE A 211 1.93 -8.57 11.81
CA PHE A 211 2.85 -8.06 12.84
C PHE A 211 3.29 -6.61 12.58
N ALA A 212 3.64 -6.27 11.34
CA ALA A 212 3.96 -4.89 10.93
C ALA A 212 2.79 -3.92 11.15
N ASN A 213 1.56 -4.43 11.11
CA ASN A 213 0.34 -3.64 11.29
C ASN A 213 0.12 -3.18 12.74
N LEU A 214 0.66 -3.87 13.75
CA LEU A 214 0.33 -3.62 15.16
C LEU A 214 0.46 -2.14 15.59
N PRO A 215 1.52 -1.39 15.23
CA PRO A 215 1.62 0.01 15.62
C PRO A 215 0.75 0.97 14.78
N VAL A 216 0.14 0.49 13.68
CA VAL A 216 -0.71 1.34 12.82
C VAL A 216 -2.01 1.71 13.53
N GLY A 217 -2.48 0.88 14.50
CA GLY A 217 -3.65 1.12 15.33
C GLY A 217 -5.00 0.90 14.63
N VAL A 218 -4.97 0.42 13.37
CA VAL A 218 -6.15 0.04 12.59
C VAL A 218 -5.85 -1.19 11.74
N PRO A 219 -6.82 -2.09 11.49
CA PRO A 219 -6.60 -3.29 10.68
C PRO A 219 -6.45 -2.94 9.19
N TYR A 220 -5.23 -2.85 8.72
CA TYR A 220 -4.88 -2.36 7.38
C TYR A 220 -4.32 -3.46 6.46
N ALA A 221 -3.36 -4.28 6.94
CA ALA A 221 -2.47 -5.08 6.11
C ALA A 221 -3.17 -6.09 5.19
N ALA A 222 -4.19 -6.80 5.68
CA ALA A 222 -4.89 -7.81 4.91
C ALA A 222 -5.78 -7.20 3.82
N SER A 223 -6.48 -6.11 4.14
CA SER A 223 -7.31 -5.37 3.19
C SER A 223 -6.45 -4.68 2.13
N PHE A 224 -5.34 -4.05 2.55
CA PHE A 224 -4.40 -3.43 1.62
C PHE A 224 -3.95 -4.40 0.53
N LYS A 225 -3.43 -5.57 0.89
CA LYS A 225 -2.99 -6.57 -0.10
C LYS A 225 -4.08 -6.90 -1.11
N LYS A 226 -5.32 -7.08 -0.66
CA LYS A 226 -6.46 -7.46 -1.49
C LYS A 226 -6.77 -6.44 -2.59
N TYR A 227 -6.64 -5.15 -2.29
CA TYR A 227 -6.92 -4.07 -3.24
C TYR A 227 -5.67 -3.65 -4.02
N HIS A 228 -4.50 -3.73 -3.42
CA HIS A 228 -3.24 -3.39 -4.05
C HIS A 228 -2.88 -4.32 -5.23
N VAL A 229 -3.22 -5.60 -5.14
CA VAL A 229 -3.08 -6.54 -6.27
C VAL A 229 -3.96 -6.11 -7.45
N ASP A 230 -5.18 -5.60 -7.20
CA ASP A 230 -6.04 -5.09 -8.27
C ASP A 230 -5.53 -3.75 -8.82
N HIS A 231 -4.95 -2.90 -7.98
CA HIS A 231 -4.31 -1.67 -8.42
C HIS A 231 -3.21 -1.96 -9.47
N HIS A 232 -2.31 -2.91 -9.20
CA HIS A 232 -1.32 -3.33 -10.19
C HIS A 232 -1.94 -3.92 -11.45
N ARG A 233 -3.03 -4.68 -11.31
CA ARG A 233 -3.69 -5.34 -12.42
C ARG A 233 -4.51 -4.41 -13.28
N TYR A 234 -5.21 -3.46 -12.66
CA TYR A 234 -6.18 -2.58 -13.29
C TYR A 234 -5.83 -1.10 -13.08
N LEU A 235 -4.56 -0.73 -13.18
CA LEU A 235 -4.10 0.64 -12.95
C LEU A 235 -4.96 1.66 -13.69
N GLY A 236 -5.52 2.62 -12.96
CA GLY A 236 -6.42 3.63 -13.47
C GLY A 236 -7.81 3.13 -13.85
N GLY A 237 -8.17 1.87 -13.53
CA GLY A 237 -9.48 1.28 -13.84
C GLY A 237 -10.62 1.95 -13.09
N ASP A 238 -11.57 2.58 -13.82
CA ASP A 238 -12.74 3.22 -13.19
C ASP A 238 -13.64 2.14 -12.55
N GLY A 239 -13.84 2.24 -11.23
CA GLY A 239 -14.60 1.24 -10.46
C GLY A 239 -13.84 -0.04 -10.10
N LEU A 240 -12.58 -0.20 -10.47
CA LEU A 240 -11.73 -1.37 -10.16
C LEU A 240 -10.51 -0.97 -9.33
N ASP A 241 -9.79 0.06 -9.76
CA ASP A 241 -8.66 0.64 -9.03
C ASP A 241 -9.16 1.63 -7.98
N VAL A 242 -9.14 1.20 -6.72
CA VAL A 242 -9.63 2.02 -5.60
C VAL A 242 -8.70 3.18 -5.24
N ASP A 243 -7.50 3.25 -5.81
CA ASP A 243 -6.59 4.39 -5.65
C ASP A 243 -7.00 5.58 -6.50
N VAL A 244 -7.88 5.37 -7.48
CA VAL A 244 -8.44 6.44 -8.31
C VAL A 244 -9.50 7.20 -7.52
N PRO A 245 -9.34 8.53 -7.29
CA PRO A 245 -10.35 9.33 -6.60
C PRO A 245 -11.70 9.29 -7.30
N THR A 246 -12.76 9.36 -6.50
CA THR A 246 -14.13 9.42 -6.98
C THR A 246 -14.43 10.71 -7.75
N ARG A 247 -15.51 10.72 -8.53
CA ARG A 247 -15.97 11.95 -9.21
C ARG A 247 -16.30 13.05 -8.21
N LEU A 248 -16.83 12.69 -7.05
CA LEU A 248 -17.14 13.65 -5.98
C LEU A 248 -15.86 14.29 -5.42
N GLU A 249 -14.82 13.50 -5.16
CA GLU A 249 -13.52 14.02 -4.73
C GLU A 249 -12.95 14.99 -5.76
N GLY A 250 -12.92 14.63 -7.04
CA GLY A 250 -12.43 15.49 -8.10
C GLY A 250 -13.24 16.78 -8.27
N TRP A 251 -14.55 16.71 -8.08
CA TRP A 251 -15.43 17.89 -8.19
C TRP A 251 -15.31 18.84 -7.00
N PHE A 252 -15.28 18.30 -5.78
CA PHE A 252 -15.29 19.11 -4.58
C PHE A 252 -13.91 19.71 -4.27
N PHE A 253 -12.85 18.93 -4.40
CA PHE A 253 -11.50 19.32 -4.01
C PHE A 253 -10.70 19.95 -5.18
N CYS A 254 -11.20 21.02 -5.76
CA CYS A 254 -10.64 21.69 -6.95
C CYS A 254 -10.00 23.07 -6.68
N THR A 255 -10.02 23.58 -5.44
CA THR A 255 -9.34 24.83 -5.06
C THR A 255 -8.19 24.56 -4.11
N PRO A 256 -7.15 25.43 -4.01
CA PRO A 256 -6.00 25.19 -3.16
C PRO A 256 -6.35 24.79 -1.72
N ALA A 257 -7.24 25.54 -1.07
CA ALA A 257 -7.67 25.24 0.31
C ALA A 257 -8.39 23.88 0.42
N ARG A 258 -9.22 23.54 -0.58
CA ARG A 258 -9.90 22.23 -0.60
C ARG A 258 -8.94 21.10 -0.93
N LYS A 259 -7.97 21.31 -1.84
CA LYS A 259 -6.91 20.32 -2.13
C LYS A 259 -6.04 20.07 -0.90
N LEU A 260 -5.70 21.11 -0.13
CA LEU A 260 -5.02 20.96 1.14
C LEU A 260 -5.85 20.13 2.14
N LEU A 261 -7.15 20.43 2.25
CA LEU A 261 -8.08 19.64 3.08
C LEU A 261 -8.15 18.18 2.61
N TRP A 262 -8.15 17.95 1.30
CA TRP A 262 -8.12 16.58 0.74
C TRP A 262 -6.87 15.81 1.17
N LEU A 263 -5.69 16.44 1.15
CA LEU A 263 -4.46 15.83 1.64
C LEU A 263 -4.53 15.48 3.13
N VAL A 264 -5.13 16.34 3.96
CA VAL A 264 -5.36 16.03 5.39
C VAL A 264 -6.29 14.83 5.55
N LEU A 265 -7.33 14.74 4.73
CA LEU A 265 -8.34 13.67 4.77
C LEU A 265 -7.94 12.42 3.99
N GLN A 266 -6.77 12.40 3.34
CA GLN A 266 -6.29 11.27 2.54
C GLN A 266 -6.39 9.91 3.23
N PRO A 267 -6.03 9.75 4.53
CA PRO A 267 -6.15 8.47 5.22
C PRO A 267 -7.57 7.92 5.23
N PHE A 268 -8.55 8.80 5.36
CA PHE A 268 -9.98 8.41 5.36
C PHE A 268 -10.45 8.03 3.96
N PHE A 269 -10.10 8.81 2.93
CA PHE A 269 -10.43 8.46 1.55
C PHE A 269 -9.80 7.14 1.16
N TYR A 270 -8.52 6.94 1.48
CA TYR A 270 -7.81 5.71 1.18
C TYR A 270 -8.43 4.48 1.86
N SER A 271 -8.87 4.64 3.12
CA SER A 271 -9.48 3.55 3.90
C SER A 271 -10.93 3.25 3.48
N LEU A 272 -11.72 4.27 3.14
CA LEU A 272 -13.16 4.14 2.92
C LEU A 272 -13.53 3.97 1.44
N ARG A 273 -12.72 4.48 0.52
CA ARG A 273 -12.98 4.39 -0.93
C ARG A 273 -13.15 2.96 -1.42
N PRO A 274 -12.36 1.96 -0.96
CA PRO A 274 -12.59 0.56 -1.31
C PRO A 274 -14.00 0.05 -1.03
N LEU A 275 -14.59 0.48 0.08
CA LEU A 275 -15.94 0.07 0.49
C LEU A 275 -17.04 0.66 -0.41
N CYS A 276 -16.77 1.83 -1.01
CA CYS A 276 -17.73 2.55 -1.84
C CYS A 276 -17.58 2.23 -3.34
N VAL A 277 -16.31 2.08 -3.80
CA VAL A 277 -15.99 1.97 -5.23
C VAL A 277 -15.97 0.52 -5.70
N HIS A 278 -15.34 -0.36 -4.92
CA HIS A 278 -15.15 -1.78 -5.28
C HIS A 278 -15.26 -2.68 -4.06
N PRO A 279 -16.46 -2.80 -3.43
CA PRO A 279 -16.64 -3.63 -2.24
C PRO A 279 -16.39 -5.11 -2.57
N LYS A 280 -15.52 -5.74 -1.80
CA LYS A 280 -15.21 -7.17 -1.90
C LYS A 280 -15.59 -7.91 -0.63
N ALA A 281 -15.96 -9.19 -0.76
CA ALA A 281 -16.24 -10.04 0.38
C ALA A 281 -15.08 -10.02 1.41
N VAL A 282 -15.45 -9.99 2.69
CA VAL A 282 -14.48 -10.02 3.79
C VAL A 282 -13.80 -11.40 3.84
N THR A 283 -12.48 -11.41 3.90
CA THR A 283 -11.68 -12.63 3.94
C THR A 283 -11.40 -13.06 5.39
N ARG A 284 -11.11 -14.36 5.60
CA ARG A 284 -10.69 -14.87 6.92
C ARG A 284 -9.44 -14.14 7.45
N MET A 285 -8.54 -13.72 6.56
CA MET A 285 -7.32 -12.98 6.95
C MET A 285 -7.65 -11.55 7.40
N GLU A 286 -8.64 -10.89 6.82
CA GLU A 286 -9.10 -9.57 7.30
C GLU A 286 -9.73 -9.68 8.68
N VAL A 287 -10.57 -10.69 8.92
CA VAL A 287 -11.13 -10.95 10.26
C VAL A 287 -10.00 -11.20 11.27
N LEU A 288 -9.04 -12.06 10.93
CA LEU A 288 -7.91 -12.36 11.81
C LEU A 288 -7.05 -11.11 12.09
N ASN A 289 -6.73 -10.33 11.06
CA ASN A 289 -5.99 -9.07 11.22
C ASN A 289 -6.74 -8.10 12.14
N THR A 290 -8.07 -8.00 12.00
CA THR A 290 -8.91 -7.17 12.86
C THR A 290 -8.87 -7.65 14.32
N LEU A 291 -9.03 -8.95 14.55
CA LEU A 291 -9.00 -9.49 15.92
C LEU A 291 -7.64 -9.30 16.59
N VAL A 292 -6.54 -9.55 15.86
CA VAL A 292 -5.18 -9.35 16.36
C VAL A 292 -4.92 -7.87 16.65
N GLN A 293 -5.36 -6.97 15.76
CA GLN A 293 -5.21 -5.52 15.96
C GLN A 293 -5.98 -5.05 17.19
N LEU A 294 -7.27 -5.41 17.32
CA LEU A 294 -8.08 -5.02 18.47
C LEU A 294 -7.49 -5.56 19.79
N ALA A 295 -6.99 -6.79 19.79
CA ALA A 295 -6.34 -7.36 20.97
C ALA A 295 -5.07 -6.57 21.34
N ALA A 296 -4.26 -6.17 20.36
CA ALA A 296 -3.06 -5.35 20.58
C ALA A 296 -3.41 -3.95 21.10
N ASP A 297 -4.43 -3.32 20.52
CA ASP A 297 -4.90 -1.99 20.94
C ASP A 297 -5.44 -2.01 22.37
N VAL A 298 -6.24 -3.02 22.70
CA VAL A 298 -6.73 -3.23 24.09
C VAL A 298 -5.57 -3.47 25.04
N ALA A 299 -4.59 -4.27 24.66
CA ALA A 299 -3.40 -4.51 25.48
C ALA A 299 -2.58 -3.23 25.71
N ILE A 300 -2.33 -2.43 24.69
CA ILE A 300 -1.63 -1.14 24.78
C ILE A 300 -2.41 -0.19 25.70
N PHE A 301 -3.72 -0.09 25.52
CA PHE A 301 -4.58 0.75 26.35
C PHE A 301 -4.57 0.30 27.83
N ALA A 302 -4.71 -1.00 28.06
CA ALA A 302 -4.73 -1.56 29.43
C ALA A 302 -3.37 -1.39 30.14
N LEU A 303 -2.25 -1.57 29.42
CA LEU A 303 -0.91 -1.50 30.01
C LEU A 303 -0.40 -0.07 30.16
N TRP A 304 -0.72 0.82 29.22
CA TRP A 304 -0.08 2.14 29.13
C TRP A 304 -1.06 3.32 29.09
N GLY A 305 -2.37 3.05 28.95
CA GLY A 305 -3.43 4.04 29.00
C GLY A 305 -3.71 4.74 27.67
N LEU A 306 -4.49 5.83 27.73
CA LEU A 306 -5.03 6.55 26.58
C LEU A 306 -3.95 7.22 25.72
N LYS A 307 -2.95 7.85 26.33
CA LYS A 307 -1.93 8.63 25.59
C LYS A 307 -1.19 7.82 24.51
N PRO A 308 -0.67 6.60 24.77
CA PRO A 308 -0.09 5.75 23.75
C PRO A 308 -1.04 5.41 22.60
N MET A 309 -2.32 5.13 22.88
CA MET A 309 -3.31 4.89 21.83
C MET A 309 -3.52 6.10 20.93
N VAL A 310 -3.68 7.29 21.55
CA VAL A 310 -3.78 8.55 20.80
C VAL A 310 -2.52 8.80 19.99
N TYR A 311 -1.35 8.50 20.55
CA TYR A 311 -0.07 8.63 19.82
C TYR A 311 -0.03 7.74 18.57
N LEU A 312 -0.39 6.46 18.67
CA LEU A 312 -0.40 5.54 17.51
C LEU A 312 -1.38 5.98 16.43
N LEU A 313 -2.62 6.28 16.82
CA LEU A 313 -3.65 6.72 15.87
C LEU A 313 -3.30 8.06 15.23
N ALA A 314 -2.80 9.03 16.03
CA ALA A 314 -2.33 10.31 15.51
C ALA A 314 -1.12 10.13 14.59
N SER A 315 -0.19 9.22 14.92
CA SER A 315 0.96 8.91 14.07
C SER A 315 0.51 8.40 12.68
N SER A 316 -0.47 7.50 12.65
CA SER A 316 -1.02 6.98 11.39
C SER A 316 -1.75 8.08 10.62
N LEU A 317 -2.68 8.79 11.24
CA LEU A 317 -3.46 9.84 10.58
C LEU A 317 -2.61 11.00 10.07
N LEU A 318 -1.65 11.47 10.87
CA LEU A 318 -0.79 12.58 10.50
C LEU A 318 0.26 12.16 9.48
N GLY A 319 0.85 10.95 9.64
CA GLY A 319 1.87 10.43 8.73
C GLY A 319 1.32 10.06 7.34
N LEU A 320 0.07 9.62 7.24
CA LEU A 320 -0.60 9.29 5.97
C LEU A 320 -1.37 10.49 5.38
N GLY A 321 -1.60 11.55 6.18
CA GLY A 321 -2.27 12.78 5.76
C GLY A 321 -1.28 13.81 5.21
N LEU A 322 -1.35 15.04 5.71
CA LEU A 322 -0.47 16.12 5.29
C LEU A 322 0.92 16.00 5.97
N HIS A 323 1.78 15.22 5.37
CA HIS A 323 3.15 14.96 5.83
C HIS A 323 4.10 14.87 4.63
N PRO A 324 5.37 15.30 4.71
CA PRO A 324 6.34 15.20 3.62
C PRO A 324 6.46 13.79 3.02
N ILE A 325 6.43 12.76 3.86
CA ILE A 325 6.54 11.36 3.43
C ILE A 325 5.31 10.89 2.64
N SER A 326 4.12 11.45 2.89
CA SER A 326 2.88 11.09 2.20
C SER A 326 2.81 11.64 0.77
N GLY A 327 3.77 12.48 0.39
CA GLY A 327 3.88 12.99 -0.97
C GLY A 327 3.99 11.88 -2.03
N HIS A 328 4.42 10.68 -1.64
CA HIS A 328 4.47 9.54 -2.57
C HIS A 328 3.08 9.18 -3.13
N PHE A 329 2.01 9.22 -2.33
CA PHE A 329 0.64 8.92 -2.81
C PHE A 329 0.21 9.77 -4.00
N VAL A 330 0.70 11.02 -4.05
CA VAL A 330 0.42 11.94 -5.15
C VAL A 330 1.49 11.81 -6.24
N ALA A 331 2.76 11.61 -5.87
CA ALA A 331 3.86 11.49 -6.79
C ALA A 331 3.71 10.31 -7.77
N GLU A 332 3.14 9.22 -7.31
CA GLU A 332 3.17 7.94 -8.01
C GLU A 332 2.34 7.93 -9.29
N HIS A 333 1.10 8.45 -9.26
CA HIS A 333 0.14 8.21 -10.34
C HIS A 333 -0.68 9.42 -10.78
N TYR A 334 -0.37 10.64 -10.32
CA TYR A 334 -1.07 11.83 -10.78
C TYR A 334 -0.37 12.43 -12.01
N MET A 335 -1.14 12.89 -13.00
CA MET A 335 -0.61 13.41 -14.27
C MET A 335 0.03 14.78 -14.08
N PHE A 336 1.25 14.84 -13.55
CA PHE A 336 2.07 16.05 -13.51
C PHE A 336 2.48 16.50 -14.91
N LEU A 337 2.64 15.55 -15.82
CA LEU A 337 2.88 15.81 -17.23
C LEU A 337 1.83 15.04 -18.05
N LYS A 338 1.19 15.72 -19.00
CA LYS A 338 0.18 15.11 -19.88
C LYS A 338 0.77 13.90 -20.61
N GLY A 339 0.08 12.77 -20.52
CA GLY A 339 0.49 11.51 -21.15
C GLY A 339 1.40 10.63 -20.30
N HIS A 340 1.78 11.07 -19.10
CA HIS A 340 2.52 10.27 -18.14
C HIS A 340 1.70 10.09 -16.86
N GLU A 341 1.51 8.87 -16.41
CA GLU A 341 0.68 8.55 -15.23
C GLU A 341 1.44 7.87 -14.10
N THR A 342 2.69 7.44 -14.34
CA THR A 342 3.51 6.77 -13.33
C THR A 342 4.88 7.44 -13.30
N TYR A 343 5.31 7.81 -12.10
CA TYR A 343 6.55 8.54 -11.88
C TYR A 343 7.37 7.89 -10.79
N SER A 344 8.69 7.86 -10.99
CA SER A 344 9.62 7.53 -9.93
C SER A 344 10.11 8.79 -9.21
N TYR A 345 10.47 8.62 -7.95
CA TYR A 345 11.10 9.62 -7.10
C TYR A 345 12.49 9.13 -6.70
N TYR A 346 13.50 9.95 -6.94
CA TYR A 346 14.89 9.61 -6.65
C TYR A 346 15.50 10.58 -5.62
N GLY A 347 14.82 10.70 -4.48
CA GLY A 347 15.24 11.56 -3.38
C GLY A 347 15.54 10.78 -2.10
N PRO A 348 15.99 11.51 -1.03
CA PRO A 348 16.49 10.90 0.21
C PRO A 348 15.43 10.16 1.03
N LEU A 349 14.13 10.49 0.87
CA LEU A 349 13.07 9.81 1.61
C LEU A 349 12.92 8.33 1.24
N ASN A 350 13.45 7.90 0.08
CA ASN A 350 13.55 6.48 -0.27
C ASN A 350 14.20 5.63 0.82
N TRP A 351 15.10 6.22 1.58
CA TRP A 351 15.85 5.52 2.64
C TRP A 351 14.93 4.98 3.76
N ILE A 352 13.91 5.74 4.11
CA ILE A 352 12.95 5.38 5.18
C ILE A 352 11.65 4.78 4.62
N THR A 353 11.51 4.67 3.30
CA THR A 353 10.27 4.25 2.63
C THR A 353 10.45 2.99 1.79
N PHE A 354 11.47 2.17 2.08
CA PHE A 354 11.74 0.92 1.37
C PHE A 354 11.87 1.10 -0.16
N ASN A 355 12.40 2.26 -0.61
CA ASN A 355 12.54 2.63 -2.02
C ASN A 355 11.24 2.63 -2.81
N VAL A 356 10.09 2.87 -2.15
CA VAL A 356 8.79 2.97 -2.85
C VAL A 356 8.80 4.02 -3.96
N GLY A 357 9.68 5.02 -3.86
CA GLY A 357 9.84 6.03 -4.89
C GLY A 357 10.40 5.50 -6.23
N TYR A 358 10.99 4.32 -6.29
CA TYR A 358 11.32 3.63 -7.55
C TYR A 358 10.06 2.98 -8.13
N HIS A 359 9.03 3.78 -8.37
CA HIS A 359 7.69 3.32 -8.58
C HIS A 359 7.41 2.80 -10.00
N VAL A 360 8.05 3.38 -11.02
CA VAL A 360 8.01 2.85 -12.40
C VAL A 360 8.68 1.48 -12.45
N GLU A 361 9.85 1.34 -11.81
CA GLU A 361 10.58 0.08 -11.69
C GLU A 361 9.77 -0.97 -10.93
N HIS A 362 9.03 -0.52 -9.90
CA HIS A 362 8.15 -1.38 -9.12
C HIS A 362 6.95 -1.88 -9.95
N HIS A 363 6.32 -1.02 -10.75
CA HIS A 363 5.24 -1.43 -11.64
C HIS A 363 5.72 -2.35 -12.77
N ASP A 364 6.94 -2.13 -13.31
CA ASP A 364 7.54 -3.05 -14.27
C ASP A 364 7.85 -4.43 -13.62
N PHE A 365 8.32 -4.44 -12.37
CA PHE A 365 8.79 -5.66 -11.67
C PHE A 365 8.28 -5.74 -10.22
N PRO A 366 6.98 -5.91 -9.97
CA PRO A 366 6.41 -5.87 -8.62
C PRO A 366 6.89 -7.00 -7.69
N SER A 367 7.49 -8.05 -8.23
CA SER A 367 8.11 -9.13 -7.46
C SER A 367 9.53 -8.84 -6.97
N ILE A 368 10.14 -7.73 -7.41
CA ILE A 368 11.46 -7.30 -6.92
C ILE A 368 11.28 -6.53 -5.62
N PRO A 369 11.92 -6.95 -4.51
CA PRO A 369 11.88 -6.20 -3.25
C PRO A 369 12.37 -4.76 -3.41
N GLY A 370 11.75 -3.82 -2.69
CA GLY A 370 12.06 -2.40 -2.74
C GLY A 370 13.55 -2.08 -2.60
N TYR A 371 14.26 -2.82 -1.74
CA TYR A 371 15.72 -2.66 -1.60
C TYR A 371 16.49 -2.89 -2.91
N SER A 372 15.99 -3.74 -3.80
CA SER A 372 16.64 -4.09 -5.07
C SER A 372 16.19 -3.25 -6.27
N LEU A 373 15.13 -2.44 -6.14
CA LEU A 373 14.62 -1.58 -7.22
C LEU A 373 15.68 -0.58 -7.77
N PRO A 374 16.54 0.04 -6.94
CA PRO A 374 17.62 0.88 -7.44
C PRO A 374 18.57 0.16 -8.41
N LEU A 375 18.74 -1.16 -8.24
CA LEU A 375 19.57 -1.97 -9.13
C LEU A 375 18.91 -2.19 -10.50
N VAL A 376 17.58 -2.25 -10.57
CA VAL A 376 16.84 -2.35 -11.84
C VAL A 376 17.16 -1.13 -12.72
N ARG A 377 17.00 0.08 -12.16
CA ARG A 377 17.36 1.31 -12.85
C ARG A 377 18.82 1.35 -13.28
N LYS A 378 19.73 0.96 -12.36
CA LYS A 378 21.17 0.92 -12.63
C LYS A 378 21.54 -0.05 -13.76
N MET A 379 20.82 -1.17 -13.88
CA MET A 379 21.07 -2.18 -14.93
C MET A 379 20.49 -1.79 -16.28
N ALA A 380 19.39 -1.06 -16.31
CA ALA A 380 18.66 -0.71 -17.52
C ALA A 380 18.35 0.80 -17.58
N PRO A 381 19.34 1.70 -17.46
CA PRO A 381 19.13 3.14 -17.30
C PRO A 381 18.40 3.77 -18.49
N GLU A 382 18.58 3.27 -19.70
CA GLU A 382 17.92 3.76 -20.91
C GLU A 382 16.39 3.55 -20.90
N TYR A 383 15.85 2.73 -19.99
CA TYR A 383 14.41 2.54 -19.83
C TYR A 383 13.80 3.47 -18.77
N TYR A 384 14.61 4.09 -17.90
CA TYR A 384 14.13 4.85 -16.75
C TYR A 384 14.62 6.29 -16.68
N ASP A 385 15.89 6.58 -17.09
CA ASP A 385 16.51 7.88 -16.86
C ASP A 385 15.91 9.03 -17.68
N HIS A 386 15.27 8.72 -18.81
CA HIS A 386 14.59 9.69 -19.67
C HIS A 386 13.13 9.95 -19.27
N LEU A 387 12.57 9.16 -18.34
CA LEU A 387 11.19 9.30 -17.92
C LEU A 387 11.04 10.51 -16.98
N PRO A 388 9.86 11.18 -16.98
CA PRO A 388 9.56 12.20 -15.99
C PRO A 388 9.68 11.63 -14.57
N GLN A 389 10.33 12.38 -13.69
CA GLN A 389 10.67 11.93 -12.34
C GLN A 389 10.54 13.06 -11.32
N HIS A 390 10.35 12.70 -10.06
CA HIS A 390 10.31 13.63 -8.97
C HIS A 390 11.61 13.59 -8.15
N HIS A 391 12.00 14.73 -7.57
CA HIS A 391 13.17 14.85 -6.69
C HIS A 391 12.80 15.33 -5.28
N SER A 392 11.56 15.78 -5.08
CA SER A 392 11.06 16.25 -3.79
C SER A 392 9.58 15.98 -3.64
N TRP A 393 9.19 15.18 -2.66
CA TRP A 393 7.77 14.96 -2.34
C TRP A 393 7.11 16.20 -1.70
N VAL A 394 7.89 17.05 -1.04
CA VAL A 394 7.38 18.35 -0.57
C VAL A 394 6.98 19.23 -1.75
N LYS A 395 7.83 19.28 -2.81
CA LYS A 395 7.46 20.00 -4.04
C LYS A 395 6.24 19.39 -4.72
N VAL A 396 6.15 18.07 -4.78
CA VAL A 396 4.97 17.36 -5.31
C VAL A 396 3.69 17.78 -4.58
N LEU A 397 3.70 17.81 -3.24
CA LEU A 397 2.55 18.25 -2.44
C LEU A 397 2.23 19.73 -2.70
N TRP A 398 3.26 20.58 -2.82
CA TRP A 398 3.09 21.99 -3.15
C TRP A 398 2.44 22.16 -4.52
N ASP A 399 3.01 21.54 -5.56
CA ASP A 399 2.49 21.62 -6.92
C ASP A 399 1.04 21.09 -6.97
N PHE A 400 0.75 19.97 -6.30
CA PHE A 400 -0.59 19.41 -6.22
C PHE A 400 -1.61 20.40 -5.65
N VAL A 401 -1.24 21.17 -4.63
CA VAL A 401 -2.14 22.16 -4.00
C VAL A 401 -2.32 23.39 -4.88
N PHE A 402 -1.25 23.91 -5.46
CA PHE A 402 -1.26 25.24 -6.09
C PHE A 402 -1.40 25.22 -7.62
N GLU A 403 -1.04 24.12 -8.30
CA GLU A 403 -1.22 24.02 -9.75
C GLU A 403 -2.66 23.66 -10.10
N ASP A 404 -3.30 24.45 -10.98
CA ASP A 404 -4.69 24.23 -11.39
C ASP A 404 -4.90 22.95 -12.20
N SER A 405 -3.86 22.45 -12.87
CA SER A 405 -3.89 21.20 -13.62
C SER A 405 -3.85 19.97 -12.73
N LEU A 406 -3.41 20.11 -11.47
CA LEU A 406 -3.25 19.03 -10.51
C LEU A 406 -4.37 19.03 -9.46
N GLY A 407 -4.69 17.85 -8.96
CA GLY A 407 -5.73 17.65 -7.97
C GLY A 407 -6.29 16.23 -8.02
N PRO A 408 -7.27 15.88 -7.18
CA PRO A 408 -7.90 14.55 -7.21
C PRO A 408 -8.52 14.16 -8.58
N TYR A 409 -8.69 15.13 -9.46
CA TYR A 409 -9.17 14.96 -10.84
C TYR A 409 -8.04 14.63 -11.84
N ALA A 410 -6.78 14.75 -11.48
CA ALA A 410 -5.63 14.59 -12.37
C ALA A 410 -5.13 13.13 -12.39
N ARG A 411 -6.04 12.16 -12.48
CA ARG A 411 -5.74 10.72 -12.63
C ARG A 411 -6.24 10.21 -13.97
N VAL A 412 -5.51 9.30 -14.57
CA VAL A 412 -5.99 8.53 -15.72
C VAL A 412 -7.15 7.65 -15.26
N LYS A 413 -8.21 7.58 -16.09
CA LYS A 413 -9.33 6.65 -15.90
C LYS A 413 -9.51 5.80 -17.13
N ARG A 414 -9.55 4.47 -16.93
CA ARG A 414 -9.72 3.46 -17.98
C ARG A 414 -10.99 2.65 -17.74
N VAL A 415 -11.67 2.30 -18.82
CA VAL A 415 -12.76 1.33 -18.77
C VAL A 415 -12.22 -0.03 -19.19
N TYR A 416 -12.14 -0.95 -18.24
CA TYR A 416 -11.79 -2.35 -18.52
C TYR A 416 -13.06 -3.13 -18.88
N ARG A 417 -13.05 -3.82 -20.01
CA ARG A 417 -14.07 -4.81 -20.34
C ARG A 417 -13.67 -6.13 -19.67
N LEU A 418 -14.21 -6.38 -18.49
CA LEU A 418 -14.09 -7.69 -17.88
C LEU A 418 -14.82 -8.68 -18.76
N ALA A 419 -14.17 -9.77 -19.18
CA ALA A 419 -14.87 -10.87 -19.80
C ALA A 419 -16.01 -11.26 -18.84
N LYS A 420 -17.23 -11.25 -19.30
CA LYS A 420 -18.34 -11.85 -18.55
C LYS A 420 -17.98 -13.34 -18.50
N ASP A 421 -17.56 -13.78 -17.32
CA ASP A 421 -17.40 -15.19 -17.05
C ASP A 421 -18.74 -15.81 -17.40
N GLY A 422 -18.71 -16.75 -18.36
CA GLY A 422 -19.90 -17.39 -18.85
C GLY A 422 -20.69 -17.97 -17.67
N LEU A 423 -21.94 -17.52 -17.56
CA LEU A 423 -22.98 -18.18 -16.80
C LEU A 423 -23.26 -19.54 -17.40
#